data_513f70c264a35772f7fa7532d84ed8e8
#
_entry.id   513f70c264a35772f7fa7532d84ed8e8
#
_cell.length_a   1.000
_cell.length_b   1.000
_cell.length_c   1.000
_cell.angle_alpha   90.00
_cell.angle_beta   90.00
_cell.angle_gamma   90.00
#
_symmetry.space_group_name_H-M   'P 1'
#
loop_
_entity.id
_entity.type
_entity.pdbx_description
1 polymer ?
#
loop_
_entity_poly.entity_id
_entity_poly.type
_entity_poly.pdbx_seq_one_letter_code
_entity_poly.pdbx_strand_id
1 'polypeptide(L)'
;LSPDEDLNVVIRSYYPQAERIGSNLPGITCATFNPDDLADPRELDGVDVSIVQGDFGVAENAAIWLPKQTKHKAVFFISNALVILLDRNEIVNNMNEAYRRIASASYDYGVFMSGPSKTADIEQALVFGAHGPIRVTVILVDKGQGLS
;
A
#
# COMPACT_ATOMS: atom_id res chain seq x y z
N LEU A 1 -12.24 4.92 6.80
CA LEU A 1 -12.38 4.08 7.98
C LEU A 1 -12.81 4.94 9.18
N SER A 2 -13.90 4.57 9.82
CA SER A 2 -14.34 5.30 11.00
C SER A 2 -13.58 4.86 12.25
N PRO A 3 -13.55 5.67 13.32
CA PRO A 3 -12.79 5.34 14.53
C PRO A 3 -13.23 4.03 15.20
N ASP A 4 -14.47 3.62 15.01
CA ASP A 4 -15.02 2.44 15.64
C ASP A 4 -14.80 1.15 14.84
N GLU A 5 -14.29 1.26 13.61
CA GLU A 5 -14.07 0.09 12.77
C GLU A 5 -12.73 -0.57 13.07
N ASP A 6 -12.74 -1.89 13.09
CA ASP A 6 -11.52 -2.68 13.20
C ASP A 6 -10.89 -2.82 11.82
N LEU A 7 -9.71 -2.27 11.66
CA LEU A 7 -8.99 -2.28 10.39
C LEU A 7 -8.79 -3.70 9.84
N ASN A 8 -8.46 -4.63 10.72
CA ASN A 8 -8.22 -6.03 10.30
C ASN A 8 -9.50 -6.69 9.78
N VAL A 9 -10.64 -6.39 10.40
CA VAL A 9 -11.93 -6.89 9.93
C VAL A 9 -12.26 -6.29 8.57
N VAL A 10 -12.02 -5.00 8.39
CA VAL A 10 -12.29 -4.31 7.11
C VAL A 10 -11.45 -4.93 6.00
N ILE A 11 -10.15 -5.14 6.23
CA ILE A 11 -9.26 -5.73 5.24
C ILE A 11 -9.74 -7.13 4.86
N ARG A 12 -10.08 -7.97 5.84
CA ARG A 12 -10.57 -9.31 5.57
C ARG A 12 -11.89 -9.31 4.81
N SER A 13 -12.73 -8.29 5.02
CA SER A 13 -13.99 -8.19 4.29
C SER A 13 -13.79 -7.91 2.80
N TYR A 14 -12.73 -7.18 2.45
CA TYR A 14 -12.40 -6.94 1.05
C TYR A 14 -11.76 -8.13 0.36
N TYR A 15 -11.07 -8.97 1.12
CA TYR A 15 -10.31 -10.11 0.59
C TYR A 15 -10.61 -11.39 1.38
N PRO A 16 -11.87 -11.85 1.36
CA PRO A 16 -12.27 -12.99 2.21
C PRO A 16 -11.63 -14.32 1.79
N GLN A 17 -11.16 -14.42 0.55
CA GLN A 17 -10.54 -15.64 0.04
C GLN A 17 -9.02 -15.62 0.14
N ALA A 18 -8.43 -14.54 0.59
CA ALA A 18 -6.98 -14.45 0.66
C ALA A 18 -6.42 -15.39 1.70
N GLU A 19 -5.42 -16.18 1.32
CA GLU A 19 -4.74 -17.13 2.18
C GLU A 19 -3.38 -16.61 2.63
N ARG A 20 -2.62 -15.96 1.73
CA ARG A 20 -1.31 -15.40 2.06
C ARG A 20 -1.39 -13.89 2.08
N ILE A 21 -1.35 -13.32 3.28
CA ILE A 21 -1.43 -11.88 3.51
C ILE A 21 -0.13 -11.43 4.17
N GLY A 22 0.64 -10.59 3.49
CA GLY A 22 1.92 -10.13 3.98
C GLY A 22 1.86 -8.72 4.53
N SER A 23 2.42 -8.50 5.69
CA SER A 23 2.60 -7.16 6.25
C SER A 23 3.67 -7.17 7.33
N ASN A 24 4.44 -6.10 7.41
CA ASN A 24 5.37 -5.88 8.52
C ASN A 24 4.84 -4.85 9.53
N LEU A 25 3.60 -4.42 9.37
CA LEU A 25 2.99 -3.43 10.27
C LEU A 25 2.45 -4.13 11.51
N PRO A 26 2.86 -3.68 12.72
CA PRO A 26 2.47 -4.37 13.96
C PRO A 26 0.98 -4.42 14.22
N GLY A 27 0.24 -3.43 13.76
CA GLY A 27 -1.21 -3.36 13.97
C GLY A 27 -2.02 -4.27 13.04
N ILE A 28 -1.38 -4.94 12.08
CA ILE A 28 -2.07 -5.78 11.09
C ILE A 28 -2.03 -7.23 11.56
N THR A 29 -3.03 -7.60 12.35
CA THR A 29 -3.13 -8.96 12.90
C THR A 29 -3.70 -9.97 11.93
N CYS A 30 -4.37 -9.53 10.86
CA CYS A 30 -4.85 -10.42 9.82
C CYS A 30 -3.74 -10.92 8.89
N ALA A 31 -2.54 -10.38 8.98
CA ALA A 31 -1.40 -10.84 8.20
C ALA A 31 -1.03 -12.28 8.58
N THR A 32 -0.68 -13.08 7.58
CA THR A 32 -0.28 -14.47 7.79
C THR A 32 1.23 -14.64 7.88
N PHE A 33 1.98 -13.64 7.42
CA PHE A 33 3.44 -13.64 7.51
C PHE A 33 3.98 -12.22 7.40
N ASN A 34 5.25 -12.05 7.80
CA ASN A 34 5.97 -10.78 7.64
C ASN A 34 6.94 -10.95 6.47
N PRO A 35 6.81 -10.16 5.39
CA PRO A 35 7.70 -10.29 4.24
C PRO A 35 9.16 -10.02 4.55
N ASP A 36 9.47 -9.30 5.62
CA ASP A 36 10.85 -9.05 6.03
C ASP A 36 11.54 -10.31 6.57
N ASP A 37 10.77 -11.33 6.94
CA ASP A 37 11.30 -12.60 7.41
C ASP A 37 11.78 -13.50 6.27
N LEU A 38 11.44 -13.17 5.02
CA LEU A 38 11.81 -13.98 3.87
C LEU A 38 13.26 -13.69 3.45
N ALA A 39 14.02 -14.74 3.15
CA ALA A 39 15.40 -14.61 2.72
C ALA A 39 15.51 -14.21 1.25
N ASP A 40 14.56 -14.63 0.43
CA ASP A 40 14.59 -14.45 -1.03
C ASP A 40 13.30 -13.79 -1.49
N PRO A 41 13.35 -12.68 -2.27
CA PRO A 41 12.16 -12.02 -2.76
C PRO A 41 11.28 -12.90 -3.64
N ARG A 42 11.81 -13.98 -4.21
CA ARG A 42 11.01 -14.94 -4.98
C ARG A 42 9.99 -15.67 -4.12
N GLU A 43 10.20 -15.73 -2.81
CA GLU A 43 9.23 -16.32 -1.88
C GLU A 43 7.95 -15.49 -1.76
N LEU A 44 7.96 -14.25 -2.29
CA LEU A 44 6.76 -13.42 -2.36
C LEU A 44 5.84 -13.82 -3.50
N ASP A 45 6.28 -14.67 -4.41
CA ASP A 45 5.42 -15.16 -5.49
C ASP A 45 4.23 -15.93 -4.89
N GLY A 46 3.04 -15.65 -5.42
CA GLY A 46 1.82 -16.27 -4.91
C GLY A 46 1.21 -15.60 -3.68
N VAL A 47 1.72 -14.46 -3.25
CA VAL A 47 1.10 -13.68 -2.17
C VAL A 47 -0.20 -13.07 -2.68
N ASP A 48 -1.28 -13.28 -1.95
CA ASP A 48 -2.60 -12.77 -2.33
C ASP A 48 -2.73 -11.28 -2.09
N VAL A 49 -2.33 -10.82 -0.92
CA VAL A 49 -2.46 -9.43 -0.49
C VAL A 49 -1.20 -9.01 0.26
N SER A 50 -0.68 -7.84 -0.10
CA SER A 50 0.35 -7.16 0.71
C SER A 50 -0.25 -5.88 1.28
N ILE A 51 0.03 -5.60 2.54
CA ILE A 51 -0.49 -4.43 3.24
C ILE A 51 0.68 -3.55 3.62
N VAL A 52 0.68 -2.33 3.11
CA VAL A 52 1.77 -1.38 3.31
C VAL A 52 1.22 -0.03 3.74
N GLN A 53 2.10 0.83 4.20
CA GLN A 53 1.74 2.17 4.65
C GLN A 53 2.17 3.19 3.60
N GLY A 54 1.24 4.07 3.20
CA GLY A 54 1.55 5.22 2.38
C GLY A 54 2.04 6.37 3.26
N ASP A 55 2.99 7.15 2.75
CA ASP A 55 3.49 8.32 3.48
C ASP A 55 2.55 9.50 3.28
N PHE A 56 2.17 9.76 2.05
CA PHE A 56 1.17 10.79 1.74
C PHE A 56 0.54 10.50 0.38
N GLY A 57 -0.63 11.11 0.16
CA GLY A 57 -1.34 11.04 -1.12
C GLY A 57 -1.31 12.36 -1.85
N VAL A 58 -1.58 12.33 -3.16
CA VAL A 58 -1.65 13.50 -4.02
C VAL A 58 -3.07 13.59 -4.58
N ALA A 59 -3.77 14.68 -4.26
CA ALA A 59 -5.18 14.82 -4.67
C ALA A 59 -5.34 14.96 -6.18
N GLU A 60 -4.38 15.61 -6.83
CA GLU A 60 -4.44 15.90 -8.27
C GLU A 60 -4.60 14.65 -9.14
N ASN A 61 -3.91 13.57 -8.80
CA ASN A 61 -3.84 12.38 -9.63
C ASN A 61 -4.03 11.07 -8.87
N ALA A 62 -4.46 11.15 -7.62
CA ALA A 62 -4.67 9.99 -6.77
C ALA A 62 -3.43 9.10 -6.59
N ALA A 63 -2.24 9.66 -6.74
CA ALA A 63 -1.00 8.94 -6.50
C ALA A 63 -0.69 8.90 -5.01
N ILE A 64 -0.05 7.84 -4.56
CA ILE A 64 0.35 7.67 -3.17
C ILE A 64 1.83 7.38 -3.12
N TRP A 65 2.56 8.14 -2.30
CA TRP A 65 3.99 7.94 -2.13
C TRP A 65 4.24 6.78 -1.17
N LEU A 66 4.92 5.75 -1.66
CA LEU A 66 5.31 4.59 -0.88
C LEU A 66 6.83 4.60 -0.71
N PRO A 67 7.34 5.04 0.44
CA PRO A 67 8.78 4.95 0.70
C PRO A 67 9.15 3.49 0.98
N LYS A 68 10.43 3.18 0.83
CA LYS A 68 10.92 1.86 1.19
C LYS A 68 10.65 1.61 2.67
N GLN A 69 9.93 0.57 2.96
CA GLN A 69 9.53 0.22 4.32
C GLN A 69 9.66 -1.27 4.59
N THR A 70 10.03 -2.05 3.59
CA THR A 70 10.21 -3.49 3.70
C THR A 70 11.60 -3.85 3.19
N LYS A 71 12.08 -5.01 3.63
CA LYS A 71 13.35 -5.56 3.17
C LYS A 71 13.37 -5.78 1.65
N HIS A 72 12.23 -6.23 1.10
CA HIS A 72 12.11 -6.52 -0.32
C HIS A 72 11.20 -5.50 -1.01
N LYS A 73 11.75 -4.75 -1.98
CA LYS A 73 10.98 -3.79 -2.77
C LYS A 73 9.86 -4.46 -3.56
N ALA A 74 10.03 -5.72 -3.88
CA ALA A 74 9.05 -6.50 -4.64
C ALA A 74 7.68 -6.58 -3.97
N VAL A 75 7.59 -6.35 -2.65
CA VAL A 75 6.32 -6.32 -1.93
C VAL A 75 5.31 -5.38 -2.59
N PHE A 76 5.77 -4.26 -3.16
CA PHE A 76 4.86 -3.30 -3.80
C PHE A 76 4.27 -3.80 -5.11
N PHE A 77 4.88 -4.81 -5.73
CA PHE A 77 4.56 -5.14 -7.12
C PHE A 77 4.17 -6.61 -7.34
N ILE A 78 4.57 -7.51 -6.46
CA ILE A 78 4.49 -8.94 -6.75
C ILE A 78 3.19 -9.60 -6.28
N SER A 79 2.55 -9.05 -5.27
CA SER A 79 1.28 -9.60 -4.79
C SER A 79 0.14 -9.30 -5.75
N ASN A 80 -0.90 -10.13 -5.71
CA ASN A 80 -2.07 -9.92 -6.56
C ASN A 80 -2.82 -8.63 -6.19
N ALA A 81 -2.87 -8.30 -4.91
CA ALA A 81 -3.50 -7.09 -4.43
C ALA A 81 -2.58 -6.34 -3.48
N LEU A 82 -2.66 -5.03 -3.52
CA LEU A 82 -1.93 -4.15 -2.59
C LEU A 82 -2.93 -3.32 -1.82
N VAL A 83 -2.87 -3.38 -0.51
CA VAL A 83 -3.65 -2.53 0.38
C VAL A 83 -2.71 -1.46 0.94
N ILE A 84 -3.07 -0.22 0.75
CA ILE A 84 -2.28 0.92 1.22
C ILE A 84 -3.06 1.62 2.32
N LEU A 85 -2.47 1.70 3.51
CA LEU A 85 -3.03 2.46 4.62
C LEU A 85 -2.48 3.88 4.55
N LEU A 86 -3.37 4.85 4.52
CA LEU A 86 -2.99 6.25 4.37
C LEU A 86 -3.70 7.09 5.42
N ASP A 87 -2.93 7.89 6.16
CA ASP A 87 -3.51 8.87 7.07
C ASP A 87 -4.27 9.90 6.23
N ARG A 88 -5.57 10.08 6.51
CA ARG A 88 -6.43 10.97 5.75
C ARG A 88 -5.98 12.42 5.79
N ASN A 89 -5.14 12.79 6.74
CA ASN A 89 -4.61 14.14 6.87
C ASN A 89 -3.30 14.35 6.11
N GLU A 90 -2.73 13.28 5.57
CA GLU A 90 -1.47 13.32 4.84
C GLU A 90 -1.72 13.33 3.33
N ILE A 91 -2.38 14.39 2.85
CA ILE A 91 -2.69 14.55 1.43
C ILE A 91 -2.24 15.94 0.99
N VAL A 92 -1.43 15.97 -0.05
CA VAL A 92 -1.02 17.23 -0.71
C VAL A 92 -1.89 17.47 -1.95
N ASN A 93 -1.93 18.71 -2.43
CA ASN A 93 -2.84 19.07 -3.51
C ASN A 93 -2.36 18.63 -4.89
N ASN A 94 -1.05 18.75 -5.15
CA ASN A 94 -0.50 18.53 -6.49
C ASN A 94 0.91 17.94 -6.42
N MET A 95 1.43 17.59 -7.59
CA MET A 95 2.76 16.98 -7.70
C MET A 95 3.89 17.95 -7.33
N ASN A 96 3.71 19.25 -7.50
CA ASN A 96 4.73 20.21 -7.08
C ASN A 96 4.94 20.16 -5.57
N GLU A 97 3.85 20.10 -4.80
CA GLU A 97 3.92 19.94 -3.35
C GLU A 97 4.53 18.59 -2.98
N ALA A 98 4.17 17.54 -3.72
CA ALA A 98 4.71 16.21 -3.50
C ALA A 98 6.23 16.17 -3.67
N TYR A 99 6.73 16.75 -4.75
CA TYR A 99 8.17 16.78 -5.00
C TYR A 99 8.92 17.62 -3.97
N ARG A 100 8.34 18.71 -3.52
CA ARG A 100 8.95 19.51 -2.46
C ARG A 100 9.05 18.72 -1.15
N ARG A 101 8.01 17.98 -0.84
CA ARG A 101 7.99 17.15 0.37
C ARG A 101 9.03 16.03 0.29
N ILE A 102 9.17 15.38 -0.85
CA ILE A 102 10.18 14.35 -1.06
C ILE A 102 11.59 14.93 -0.97
N ALA A 103 11.81 16.10 -1.58
CA ALA A 103 13.11 16.73 -1.58
C ALA A 103 13.57 17.17 -0.18
N SER A 104 12.64 17.51 0.71
CA SER A 104 12.97 17.93 2.07
C SER A 104 13.15 16.73 3.02
N ALA A 105 12.80 15.52 2.60
CA ALA A 105 12.93 14.31 3.39
C ALA A 105 14.10 13.48 2.86
N SER A 106 14.55 12.53 3.69
CA SER A 106 15.65 11.64 3.31
C SER A 106 15.08 10.26 3.02
N TYR A 107 14.84 9.99 1.73
CA TYR A 107 14.36 8.68 1.28
C TYR A 107 15.45 7.98 0.47
N ASP A 108 15.71 6.71 0.80
CA ASP A 108 16.62 5.88 0.00
C ASP A 108 15.93 5.39 -1.28
N TYR A 109 14.64 5.11 -1.18
CA TYR A 109 13.85 4.56 -2.28
C TYR A 109 12.37 4.80 -2.00
N GLY A 110 11.63 5.01 -3.06
CA GLY A 110 10.19 5.10 -2.96
C GLY A 110 9.58 5.09 -4.34
N VAL A 111 8.28 4.83 -4.39
CA VAL A 111 7.53 4.82 -5.65
C VAL A 111 6.22 5.55 -5.45
N PHE A 112 5.69 6.11 -6.54
CA PHE A 112 4.31 6.55 -6.59
C PHE A 112 3.45 5.42 -7.11
N MET A 113 2.40 5.08 -6.36
CA MET A 113 1.41 4.10 -6.78
C MET A 113 0.11 4.85 -7.03
N SER A 114 -0.50 4.60 -8.19
CA SER A 114 -1.81 5.20 -8.47
C SER A 114 -2.85 4.62 -7.53
N GLY A 115 -3.57 5.52 -6.87
CA GLY A 115 -4.67 5.12 -6.02
C GLY A 115 -5.85 4.61 -6.84
N PRO A 116 -6.84 4.03 -6.19
CA PRO A 116 -7.98 3.46 -6.88
C PRO A 116 -8.83 4.56 -7.53
N SER A 117 -9.10 4.39 -8.82
CA SER A 117 -10.13 5.11 -9.52
C SER A 117 -10.91 4.11 -10.37
N LYS A 118 -12.14 4.42 -10.71
CA LYS A 118 -13.03 3.40 -11.28
C LYS A 118 -12.60 2.82 -12.61
N THR A 119 -11.80 3.54 -13.38
CA THR A 119 -11.40 3.10 -14.72
C THR A 119 -9.91 3.15 -14.93
N ALA A 120 -9.26 4.20 -14.46
CA ALA A 120 -7.84 4.41 -14.75
C ALA A 120 -6.96 3.35 -14.10
N ASP A 121 -7.31 2.89 -12.91
CA ASP A 121 -6.48 1.93 -12.21
C ASP A 121 -6.46 0.58 -12.89
N ILE A 122 -7.61 0.14 -13.40
CA ILE A 122 -7.71 -1.14 -14.09
C ILE A 122 -6.86 -1.10 -15.35
N GLU A 123 -6.96 -0.03 -16.12
CA GLU A 123 -6.17 0.12 -17.33
C GLU A 123 -4.68 0.21 -17.04
N GLN A 124 -4.31 0.96 -16.04
CA GLN A 124 -2.90 1.09 -15.66
C GLN A 124 -2.35 -0.23 -15.17
N ALA A 125 -3.10 -0.97 -14.38
CA ALA A 125 -2.68 -2.28 -13.91
C ALA A 125 -2.50 -3.24 -15.07
N LEU A 126 -3.35 -3.17 -16.09
CA LEU A 126 -3.21 -4.02 -17.27
C LEU A 126 -2.01 -3.61 -18.13
N VAL A 127 -1.78 -2.30 -18.31
CA VAL A 127 -0.66 -1.81 -19.11
C VAL A 127 0.67 -2.12 -18.43
N PHE A 128 0.75 -1.94 -17.11
CA PHE A 128 1.96 -2.20 -16.33
C PHE A 128 1.90 -3.54 -15.63
N GLY A 129 0.91 -4.36 -15.94
CA GLY A 129 0.52 -5.52 -15.17
C GLY A 129 1.53 -6.65 -15.10
N ALA A 130 2.52 -6.64 -15.98
CA ALA A 130 3.61 -7.61 -15.86
C ALA A 130 4.37 -7.43 -14.55
N HIS A 131 4.32 -6.24 -13.95
CA HIS A 131 5.13 -5.89 -12.80
C HIS A 131 4.37 -5.19 -11.68
N GLY A 132 3.05 -5.12 -11.75
CA GLY A 132 2.26 -4.43 -10.74
C GLY A 132 1.10 -5.26 -10.20
N PRO A 133 0.53 -4.88 -9.07
CA PRO A 133 -0.63 -5.57 -8.53
C PRO A 133 -1.86 -5.35 -9.42
N ILE A 134 -2.71 -6.38 -9.48
CA ILE A 134 -3.95 -6.31 -10.26
C ILE A 134 -4.96 -5.38 -9.59
N ARG A 135 -4.95 -5.33 -8.27
CA ARG A 135 -5.88 -4.51 -7.48
C ARG A 135 -5.10 -3.68 -6.47
N VAL A 136 -5.48 -2.41 -6.37
CA VAL A 136 -4.95 -1.51 -5.35
C VAL A 136 -6.13 -0.98 -4.55
N THR A 137 -6.09 -1.15 -3.25
CA THR A 137 -7.11 -0.63 -2.33
C THR A 137 -6.44 0.34 -1.37
N VAL A 138 -6.97 1.56 -1.28
CA VAL A 138 -6.48 2.54 -0.33
C VAL A 138 -7.50 2.67 0.79
N ILE A 139 -7.04 2.53 2.03
CA ILE A 139 -7.87 2.72 3.20
C ILE A 139 -7.38 3.97 3.92
N LEU A 140 -8.23 4.98 3.97
CA LEU A 140 -7.94 6.19 4.71
C LEU A 140 -8.20 5.93 6.18
N VAL A 141 -7.21 6.18 6.99
CA VAL A 141 -7.29 5.93 8.43
C VAL A 141 -6.98 7.20 9.20
N ASP A 142 -7.43 7.25 10.43
CA ASP A 142 -7.00 8.28 11.34
C ASP A 142 -5.69 7.88 12.00
N LYS A 143 -4.89 8.86 12.36
CA LYS A 143 -3.62 8.61 13.03
C LYS A 143 -3.85 7.76 14.28
N GLY A 144 -3.10 6.66 14.38
CA GLY A 144 -3.26 5.73 15.48
C GLY A 144 -4.09 4.50 15.17
N GLN A 145 -4.78 4.45 14.03
CA GLN A 145 -5.54 3.28 13.61
C GLN A 145 -4.67 2.34 12.80
N GLY A 146 -3.84 1.55 13.47
CA GLY A 146 -3.02 0.54 12.81
C GLY A 146 -1.80 1.03 12.07
N LEU A 147 -1.46 2.32 12.19
CA LEU A 147 -0.33 2.92 11.49
C LEU A 147 0.96 2.96 12.30
N SER A 148 0.99 2.38 13.43
CA SER A 148 2.19 2.43 14.28
C SER A 148 2.96 1.13 14.26
#